data_39efbe72de4a231b5ceb1d6c085e7f9c
#
_entry.id   39efbe72de4a231b5ceb1d6c085e7f9c
#
_cell.length_a   1.000
_cell.length_b   1.000
_cell.length_c   1.000
_cell.angle_alpha   90.00
_cell.angle_beta   90.00
_cell.angle_gamma   90.00
#
_symmetry.space_group_name_H-M   'P 1'
#
loop_
_entity.id
_entity.type
_entity.pdbx_description
1 polymer ?
#
loop_
_entity_poly.entity_id
_entity_poly.type
_entity_poly.pdbx_seq_one_letter_code
_entity_poly.pdbx_strand_id
1 'polypeptide(L)'
;IERGIIDDVDVGMTLTQLIDKYKGLLIGNKVYKKFGNKFPLLVKFIDSRQDLSVQVHPDDKLAMERHGCAGKTEMWYVIKGDVGSKIYAGLKESITPDEYEKLATAEPVNGRSPMQDVIATHEAHQGDLFYLPAGRLHAIGAGCFLAEIQQTSDITYRVYDFGRVDAHGKPRELHIEQAKDAIDYQVWPEYRTSYDSTQPTSQLINCPYFVVHRVVVQVAQEIDFHCDSFVVVVCLWGEANINGIKVRQGETLLVPASENVLYIFGNATFLTAHIK
;
A
#
# COMPACT_ATOMS: atom_id res chain seq x y z
N ILE A 1 -14.14 5.60 -2.70
CA ILE A 1 -13.62 6.30 -1.51
C ILE A 1 -14.32 7.64 -1.46
N GLU A 2 -15.49 7.70 -0.84
CA GLU A 2 -16.36 8.87 -0.95
C GLU A 2 -16.77 9.44 0.42
N ARG A 3 -16.13 9.02 1.52
CA ARG A 3 -16.55 9.44 2.86
C ARG A 3 -15.36 9.91 3.68
N GLY A 4 -15.15 11.21 3.73
CA GLY A 4 -14.36 11.89 4.76
C GLY A 4 -15.30 12.64 5.69
N ILE A 5 -15.00 12.65 6.98
CA ILE A 5 -15.60 13.61 7.90
C ILE A 5 -14.79 14.89 7.71
N ILE A 6 -15.46 15.94 7.27
CA ILE A 6 -14.86 17.26 7.06
C ILE A 6 -15.61 18.20 7.98
N ASP A 7 -14.88 19.03 8.73
CA ASP A 7 -15.47 19.99 9.65
C ASP A 7 -16.42 20.96 8.95
N ASP A 8 -17.58 21.13 9.55
CA ASP A 8 -18.67 22.09 9.41
C ASP A 8 -18.98 22.75 8.05
N VAL A 9 -18.01 23.17 7.26
CA VAL A 9 -18.24 23.96 6.02
C VAL A 9 -18.35 23.07 4.78
N ASP A 10 -17.70 21.90 4.78
CA ASP A 10 -17.55 21.04 3.60
C ASP A 10 -18.11 19.62 3.82
N VAL A 11 -18.93 19.45 4.85
CA VAL A 11 -19.58 18.17 5.18
C VAL A 11 -20.37 17.66 3.97
N GLY A 12 -20.07 16.42 3.56
CA GLY A 12 -20.73 15.76 2.44
C GLY A 12 -20.06 15.96 1.08
N MET A 13 -19.00 16.76 0.98
CA MET A 13 -18.20 16.84 -0.24
C MET A 13 -17.31 15.60 -0.40
N THR A 14 -17.15 15.14 -1.64
CA THR A 14 -16.16 14.11 -1.97
C THR A 14 -14.76 14.70 -1.97
N LEU A 15 -13.72 13.85 -1.83
CA LEU A 15 -12.33 14.30 -1.90
C LEU A 15 -12.01 15.00 -3.23
N THR A 16 -12.58 14.53 -4.34
CA THR A 16 -12.44 15.18 -5.65
C THR A 16 -13.02 16.59 -5.65
N GLN A 17 -14.21 16.80 -5.08
CA GLN A 17 -14.83 18.12 -4.96
C GLN A 17 -14.02 19.07 -4.08
N LEU A 18 -13.41 18.55 -3.00
CA LEU A 18 -12.51 19.32 -2.15
C LEU A 18 -11.25 19.76 -2.88
N ILE A 19 -10.66 18.84 -3.67
CA ILE A 19 -9.49 19.17 -4.48
C ILE A 19 -9.84 20.21 -5.54
N ASP A 20 -10.99 20.12 -6.18
CA ASP A 20 -11.46 21.13 -7.14
C ASP A 20 -11.65 22.51 -6.49
N LYS A 21 -12.15 22.53 -5.25
CA LYS A 21 -12.36 23.75 -4.47
C LYS A 21 -11.07 24.38 -3.97
N TYR A 22 -10.20 23.60 -3.32
CA TYR A 22 -9.05 24.11 -2.60
C TYR A 22 -7.72 23.95 -3.37
N LYS A 23 -7.68 23.09 -4.39
CA LYS A 23 -6.54 22.90 -5.29
C LYS A 23 -5.23 22.67 -4.52
N GLY A 24 -4.22 23.47 -4.85
CA GLY A 24 -2.91 23.40 -4.23
C GLY A 24 -2.89 23.71 -2.72
N LEU A 25 -3.88 24.43 -2.18
CA LEU A 25 -3.99 24.62 -0.73
C LEU A 25 -4.27 23.29 -0.01
N LEU A 26 -5.02 22.39 -0.65
CA LEU A 26 -5.31 21.08 -0.07
C LEU A 26 -4.18 20.07 -0.34
N ILE A 27 -3.79 19.89 -1.61
CA ILE A 27 -2.90 18.78 -1.97
C ILE A 27 -1.46 19.20 -2.33
N GLY A 28 -1.13 20.50 -2.31
CA GLY A 28 0.14 21.06 -2.76
C GLY A 28 0.10 21.48 -4.22
N ASN A 29 0.79 22.58 -4.55
CA ASN A 29 0.75 23.14 -5.90
C ASN A 29 1.40 22.23 -6.95
N LYS A 30 2.54 21.59 -6.60
CA LYS A 30 3.22 20.63 -7.48
C LYS A 30 2.36 19.39 -7.69
N VAL A 31 1.74 18.88 -6.65
CA VAL A 31 0.85 17.70 -6.69
C VAL A 31 -0.37 18.02 -7.55
N TYR A 32 -1.02 19.16 -7.32
CA TYR A 32 -2.18 19.59 -8.13
C TYR A 32 -1.82 19.77 -9.61
N LYS A 33 -0.66 20.36 -9.91
CA LYS A 33 -0.17 20.52 -11.29
C LYS A 33 0.03 19.17 -11.99
N LYS A 34 0.51 18.15 -11.24
CA LYS A 34 0.79 16.81 -11.78
C LYS A 34 -0.44 15.94 -11.92
N PHE A 35 -1.35 15.96 -10.95
CA PHE A 35 -2.45 15.01 -10.83
C PHE A 35 -3.85 15.62 -11.04
N GLY A 36 -3.94 16.96 -11.14
CA GLY A 36 -5.23 17.64 -11.20
C GLY A 36 -6.07 17.38 -9.96
N ASN A 37 -7.32 16.98 -10.15
CA ASN A 37 -8.24 16.63 -9.08
C ASN A 37 -8.21 15.13 -8.68
N LYS A 38 -7.28 14.34 -9.23
CA LYS A 38 -7.10 12.94 -8.86
C LYS A 38 -6.19 12.86 -7.65
N PHE A 39 -6.68 12.29 -6.55
CA PHE A 39 -5.87 12.06 -5.36
C PHE A 39 -4.86 10.94 -5.63
N PRO A 40 -3.54 11.16 -5.44
CA PRO A 40 -2.52 10.27 -5.97
C PRO A 40 -2.22 9.04 -5.11
N LEU A 41 -2.76 8.94 -3.90
CA LEU A 41 -2.55 7.82 -2.99
C LEU A 41 -3.83 7.08 -2.67
N LEU A 42 -3.69 5.79 -2.41
CA LEU A 42 -4.72 4.96 -1.81
C LEU A 42 -4.15 4.31 -0.56
N VAL A 43 -4.90 4.41 0.55
CA VAL A 43 -4.56 3.80 1.84
C VAL A 43 -5.61 2.78 2.19
N LYS A 44 -5.19 1.61 2.64
CA LYS A 44 -6.08 0.52 3.05
C LYS A 44 -5.60 -0.10 4.35
N PHE A 45 -6.54 -0.55 5.19
CA PHE A 45 -6.31 -1.59 6.16
C PHE A 45 -6.80 -2.91 5.56
N ILE A 46 -5.96 -3.94 5.58
CA ILE A 46 -6.27 -5.26 5.03
C ILE A 46 -6.18 -6.28 6.17
N ASP A 47 -7.32 -6.91 6.47
CA ASP A 47 -7.43 -8.03 7.42
C ASP A 47 -7.74 -9.29 6.62
N SER A 48 -6.73 -10.12 6.39
CA SER A 48 -6.83 -11.29 5.51
C SER A 48 -7.22 -12.55 6.29
N ARG A 49 -8.46 -13.00 6.14
CA ARG A 49 -8.95 -14.25 6.74
C ARG A 49 -8.52 -15.50 5.98
N GLN A 50 -8.09 -15.34 4.73
CA GLN A 50 -7.57 -16.40 3.86
C GLN A 50 -6.52 -15.81 2.93
N ASP A 51 -5.71 -16.68 2.30
CA ASP A 51 -4.69 -16.24 1.36
C ASP A 51 -5.31 -15.40 0.24
N LEU A 52 -4.78 -14.22 0.00
CA LEU A 52 -5.15 -13.39 -1.15
C LEU A 52 -4.38 -13.85 -2.39
N SER A 53 -4.88 -13.52 -3.58
CA SER A 53 -4.26 -13.96 -4.83
C SER A 53 -2.80 -13.55 -4.95
N VAL A 54 -1.99 -14.45 -5.48
CA VAL A 54 -0.67 -14.08 -5.99
C VAL A 54 -0.88 -13.18 -7.20
N GLN A 55 -0.25 -12.02 -7.19
CA GLN A 55 -0.48 -10.96 -8.16
C GLN A 55 0.79 -10.16 -8.42
N VAL A 56 0.77 -9.41 -9.52
CA VAL A 56 1.77 -8.42 -9.88
C VAL A 56 1.06 -7.19 -10.45
N HIS A 57 1.69 -6.04 -10.30
CA HIS A 57 1.18 -4.78 -10.84
C HIS A 57 2.12 -4.24 -11.91
N PRO A 58 1.59 -3.67 -13.02
CA PRO A 58 2.40 -3.03 -14.04
C PRO A 58 3.01 -1.71 -13.52
N ASP A 59 4.13 -1.31 -14.09
CA ASP A 59 4.70 0.02 -13.92
C ASP A 59 3.86 1.10 -14.64
N ASP A 60 4.21 2.38 -14.45
CA ASP A 60 3.50 3.50 -15.07
C ASP A 60 3.47 3.42 -16.59
N LYS A 61 4.54 2.94 -17.22
CA LYS A 61 4.63 2.83 -18.68
C LYS A 61 3.67 1.79 -19.21
N LEU A 62 3.76 0.57 -18.67
CA LEU A 62 2.92 -0.55 -19.09
C LEU A 62 1.43 -0.30 -18.76
N ALA A 63 1.16 0.29 -17.58
CA ALA A 63 -0.21 0.65 -17.18
C ALA A 63 -0.80 1.73 -18.10
N MET A 64 -0.03 2.74 -18.46
CA MET A 64 -0.47 3.77 -19.39
C MET A 64 -0.73 3.22 -20.80
N GLU A 65 0.15 2.35 -21.29
CA GLU A 65 0.03 1.72 -22.61
C GLU A 65 -1.22 0.84 -22.72
N ARG A 66 -1.50 0.03 -21.69
CA ARG A 66 -2.56 -0.99 -21.72
C ARG A 66 -3.91 -0.50 -21.20
N HIS A 67 -3.88 0.42 -20.23
CA HIS A 67 -5.08 0.78 -19.44
C HIS A 67 -5.32 2.29 -19.34
N GLY A 68 -4.40 3.13 -19.85
CA GLY A 68 -4.53 4.60 -19.76
C GLY A 68 -4.48 5.15 -18.34
N CYS A 69 -3.82 4.46 -17.42
CA CYS A 69 -3.74 4.84 -16.00
C CYS A 69 -2.32 4.73 -15.44
N ALA A 70 -2.13 5.11 -14.18
CA ALA A 70 -0.87 4.94 -13.46
C ALA A 70 -0.61 3.48 -13.13
N GLY A 71 0.67 3.13 -12.95
CA GLY A 71 1.12 1.87 -12.39
C GLY A 71 0.75 1.74 -10.91
N LYS A 72 1.19 0.65 -10.28
CA LYS A 72 0.86 0.40 -8.89
C LYS A 72 2.08 -0.07 -8.11
N THR A 73 2.82 0.89 -7.58
CA THR A 73 3.82 0.67 -6.55
C THR A 73 3.16 0.83 -5.20
N GLU A 74 3.47 -0.06 -4.27
CA GLU A 74 2.86 -0.10 -2.96
C GLU A 74 3.86 -0.46 -1.85
N MET A 75 3.46 -0.24 -0.62
CA MET A 75 4.15 -0.73 0.57
C MET A 75 3.16 -1.30 1.56
N TRP A 76 3.61 -2.30 2.32
CA TRP A 76 2.85 -2.89 3.41
C TRP A 76 3.58 -2.74 4.73
N TYR A 77 2.86 -2.28 5.74
CA TYR A 77 3.31 -2.30 7.13
C TYR A 77 2.45 -3.30 7.91
N VAL A 78 3.05 -4.34 8.43
CA VAL A 78 2.34 -5.39 9.18
C VAL A 78 1.99 -4.88 10.56
N ILE A 79 0.70 -4.73 10.84
CA ILE A 79 0.18 -4.32 12.15
C ILE A 79 0.09 -5.51 13.08
N LYS A 80 -0.31 -6.67 12.55
CA LYS A 80 -0.40 -7.93 13.27
C LYS A 80 -0.26 -9.10 12.31
N GLY A 81 0.49 -10.13 12.71
CA GLY A 81 0.51 -11.45 12.08
C GLY A 81 0.10 -12.51 13.10
N ASP A 82 -0.85 -13.36 12.75
CA ASP A 82 -1.18 -14.53 13.54
C ASP A 82 -0.04 -15.59 13.42
N VAL A 83 0.03 -16.54 14.34
CA VAL A 83 1.06 -17.58 14.30
C VAL A 83 0.96 -18.38 12.99
N GLY A 84 2.05 -18.40 12.23
CA GLY A 84 2.14 -19.08 10.94
C GLY A 84 1.62 -18.28 9.75
N SER A 85 1.14 -17.03 9.96
CA SER A 85 0.77 -16.13 8.87
C SER A 85 1.99 -15.74 8.03
N LYS A 86 1.78 -15.48 6.74
CA LYS A 86 2.86 -15.31 5.78
C LYS A 86 2.61 -14.14 4.85
N ILE A 87 3.69 -13.49 4.46
CA ILE A 87 3.73 -12.57 3.31
C ILE A 87 4.50 -13.26 2.19
N TYR A 88 3.96 -13.21 1.00
CA TYR A 88 4.63 -13.65 -0.21
C TYR A 88 5.16 -12.40 -0.92
N ALA A 89 6.47 -12.31 -1.15
CA ALA A 89 7.07 -11.15 -1.80
C ALA A 89 8.32 -11.54 -2.57
N GLY A 90 8.26 -11.38 -3.90
CA GLY A 90 9.35 -11.63 -4.83
C GLY A 90 9.59 -13.10 -5.15
N LEU A 91 10.62 -13.35 -5.94
CA LEU A 91 11.07 -14.68 -6.37
C LEU A 91 12.19 -15.17 -5.45
N LYS A 92 12.14 -16.43 -5.03
CA LYS A 92 13.24 -17.05 -4.27
C LYS A 92 14.32 -17.66 -5.15
N GLU A 93 14.02 -17.89 -6.41
CA GLU A 93 14.93 -18.39 -7.43
C GLU A 93 14.68 -17.73 -8.78
N SER A 94 15.72 -17.65 -9.62
CA SER A 94 15.61 -17.05 -10.95
C SER A 94 14.83 -17.98 -11.87
N ILE A 95 13.81 -17.43 -12.52
CA ILE A 95 13.03 -18.11 -13.56
C ILE A 95 12.96 -17.21 -14.79
N THR A 96 12.83 -17.84 -15.95
CA THR A 96 12.59 -17.15 -17.21
C THR A 96 11.09 -16.86 -17.40
N PRO A 97 10.69 -15.91 -18.28
CA PRO A 97 9.29 -15.69 -18.63
C PRO A 97 8.56 -16.96 -19.12
N ASP A 98 9.26 -17.85 -19.84
CA ASP A 98 8.67 -19.10 -20.35
C ASP A 98 8.52 -20.16 -19.23
N GLU A 99 9.41 -20.18 -18.24
CA GLU A 99 9.26 -21.00 -17.03
C GLU A 99 8.11 -20.48 -16.18
N TYR A 100 7.99 -19.17 -16.00
CA TYR A 100 6.85 -18.55 -15.33
C TYR A 100 5.53 -19.02 -15.96
N GLU A 101 5.38 -18.90 -17.27
CA GLU A 101 4.16 -19.30 -17.98
C GLU A 101 3.80 -20.77 -17.75
N LYS A 102 4.80 -21.66 -17.82
CA LYS A 102 4.63 -23.09 -17.54
C LYS A 102 4.17 -23.34 -16.10
N LEU A 103 4.79 -22.65 -15.13
CA LEU A 103 4.43 -22.79 -13.70
C LEU A 103 3.04 -22.22 -13.39
N ALA A 104 2.69 -21.09 -14.02
CA ALA A 104 1.42 -20.41 -13.77
C ALA A 104 0.22 -21.12 -14.43
N THR A 105 0.45 -21.84 -15.54
CA THR A 105 -0.57 -22.62 -16.26
C THR A 105 -0.64 -24.08 -15.84
N ALA A 106 0.32 -24.56 -15.05
CA ALA A 106 0.33 -25.95 -14.60
C ALA A 106 -0.81 -26.22 -13.60
N GLU A 107 -1.43 -27.41 -13.75
CA GLU A 107 -2.46 -27.86 -12.82
C GLU A 107 -1.91 -27.97 -11.40
N PRO A 108 -2.65 -27.50 -10.39
CA PRO A 108 -2.26 -27.62 -8.99
C PRO A 108 -2.15 -29.10 -8.58
N VAL A 109 -1.05 -29.47 -7.91
CA VAL A 109 -0.86 -30.81 -7.35
C VAL A 109 -1.22 -30.78 -5.87
N ASN A 110 -2.16 -31.60 -5.45
CA ASN A 110 -2.71 -31.62 -4.08
C ASN A 110 -3.18 -30.22 -3.59
N GLY A 111 -3.80 -29.46 -4.49
CA GLY A 111 -4.29 -28.10 -4.19
C GLY A 111 -3.20 -27.02 -4.12
N ARG A 112 -1.95 -27.34 -4.44
CA ARG A 112 -0.82 -26.43 -4.43
C ARG A 112 -0.35 -26.15 -5.85
N SER A 113 -0.33 -24.87 -6.25
CA SER A 113 0.21 -24.45 -7.54
C SER A 113 1.75 -24.46 -7.51
N PRO A 114 2.42 -24.93 -8.59
CA PRO A 114 3.87 -24.81 -8.72
C PRO A 114 4.40 -23.38 -8.59
N MET A 115 3.60 -22.36 -8.91
CA MET A 115 3.96 -20.97 -8.66
C MET A 115 4.29 -20.65 -7.20
N GLN A 116 3.70 -21.35 -6.24
CA GLN A 116 4.02 -21.17 -4.81
C GLN A 116 5.43 -21.66 -4.46
N ASP A 117 6.01 -22.51 -5.29
CA ASP A 117 7.35 -23.06 -5.05
C ASP A 117 8.47 -22.10 -5.43
N VAL A 118 8.20 -21.12 -6.28
CA VAL A 118 9.19 -20.14 -6.74
C VAL A 118 9.04 -18.75 -6.11
N ILE A 119 7.97 -18.50 -5.35
CA ILE A 119 7.74 -17.23 -4.66
C ILE A 119 8.38 -17.27 -3.25
N ALA A 120 9.11 -16.23 -2.91
CA ALA A 120 9.70 -16.07 -1.60
C ALA A 120 8.59 -15.84 -0.55
N THR A 121 8.71 -16.54 0.58
CA THR A 121 7.71 -16.56 1.65
C THR A 121 8.36 -16.11 2.95
N HIS A 122 7.72 -15.18 3.65
CA HIS A 122 8.21 -14.58 4.88
C HIS A 122 7.15 -14.76 5.98
N GLU A 123 7.54 -15.19 7.17
CA GLU A 123 6.65 -15.10 8.34
C GLU A 123 6.30 -13.64 8.60
N ALA A 124 5.03 -13.37 8.88
CA ALA A 124 4.55 -12.01 9.11
C ALA A 124 4.62 -11.64 10.59
N HIS A 125 5.44 -10.66 10.93
CA HIS A 125 5.57 -10.16 12.30
C HIS A 125 5.14 -8.69 12.38
N GLN A 126 4.63 -8.30 13.54
CA GLN A 126 4.31 -6.91 13.80
C GLN A 126 5.54 -6.00 13.56
N GLY A 127 5.36 -4.95 12.78
CA GLY A 127 6.42 -4.01 12.43
C GLY A 127 7.18 -4.39 11.16
N ASP A 128 6.92 -5.56 10.56
CA ASP A 128 7.51 -5.88 9.26
C ASP A 128 7.06 -4.89 8.19
N LEU A 129 8.01 -4.52 7.36
CA LEU A 129 7.84 -3.59 6.25
C LEU A 129 8.22 -4.27 4.93
N PHE A 130 7.34 -4.18 3.95
CA PHE A 130 7.59 -4.66 2.59
C PHE A 130 7.37 -3.53 1.59
N TYR A 131 8.42 -3.18 0.83
CA TYR A 131 8.31 -2.32 -0.33
C TYR A 131 8.08 -3.18 -1.56
N LEU A 132 7.00 -2.92 -2.26
CA LEU A 132 6.51 -3.67 -3.42
C LEU A 132 6.47 -2.76 -4.64
N PRO A 133 7.61 -2.50 -5.28
CA PRO A 133 7.61 -1.77 -6.55
C PRO A 133 6.80 -2.54 -7.59
N ALA A 134 6.25 -1.82 -8.57
CA ALA A 134 5.66 -2.46 -9.73
C ALA A 134 6.59 -3.55 -10.30
N GLY A 135 6.01 -4.66 -10.76
CA GLY A 135 6.74 -5.83 -11.22
C GLY A 135 7.02 -6.90 -10.16
N ARG A 136 6.91 -6.59 -8.88
CA ARG A 136 7.15 -7.59 -7.83
C ARG A 136 5.95 -8.48 -7.64
N LEU A 137 6.14 -9.81 -7.80
CA LEU A 137 5.15 -10.81 -7.42
C LEU A 137 4.92 -10.78 -5.92
N HIS A 138 3.66 -10.77 -5.47
CA HIS A 138 3.33 -10.72 -4.05
C HIS A 138 1.96 -11.30 -3.74
N ALA A 139 1.73 -11.67 -2.47
CA ALA A 139 0.43 -12.00 -1.92
C ALA A 139 0.43 -11.82 -0.39
N ILE A 140 -0.74 -11.60 0.18
CA ILE A 140 -0.95 -11.55 1.62
C ILE A 140 -1.55 -12.90 2.03
N GLY A 141 -0.88 -13.61 2.92
CA GLY A 141 -1.36 -14.85 3.49
C GLY A 141 -2.44 -14.63 4.55
N ALA A 142 -3.16 -15.69 4.87
CA ALA A 142 -4.18 -15.70 5.92
C ALA A 142 -3.59 -15.27 7.28
N GLY A 143 -4.39 -14.57 8.08
CA GLY A 143 -4.01 -14.12 9.43
C GLY A 143 -3.13 -12.88 9.46
N CYS A 144 -2.94 -12.19 8.35
CA CYS A 144 -2.23 -10.90 8.31
C CYS A 144 -3.20 -9.73 8.44
N PHE A 145 -2.88 -8.79 9.31
CA PHE A 145 -3.50 -7.47 9.38
C PHE A 145 -2.43 -6.41 9.11
N LEU A 146 -2.61 -5.62 8.07
CA LEU A 146 -1.60 -4.66 7.62
C LEU A 146 -2.21 -3.35 7.09
N ALA A 147 -1.40 -2.30 7.08
CA ALA A 147 -1.68 -1.06 6.36
C ALA A 147 -0.96 -1.08 5.01
N GLU A 148 -1.70 -0.81 3.94
CA GLU A 148 -1.19 -0.66 2.58
C GLU A 148 -1.25 0.81 2.17
N ILE A 149 -0.13 1.33 1.64
CA ILE A 149 -0.06 2.65 1.01
C ILE A 149 0.44 2.43 -0.42
N GLN A 150 -0.30 2.95 -1.41
CA GLN A 150 -0.05 2.69 -2.83
C GLN A 150 -0.35 3.90 -3.71
N GLN A 151 0.16 3.88 -4.95
CA GLN A 151 -0.37 4.74 -6.01
C GLN A 151 -1.86 4.44 -6.22
N THR A 152 -2.64 5.46 -6.58
CA THR A 152 -4.06 5.28 -6.90
C THR A 152 -4.21 4.57 -8.25
N SER A 153 -4.23 3.26 -8.20
CA SER A 153 -4.43 2.36 -9.33
C SER A 153 -5.12 1.08 -8.86
N ASP A 154 -6.03 0.56 -9.67
CA ASP A 154 -6.76 -0.69 -9.39
C ASP A 154 -6.27 -1.86 -10.27
N ILE A 155 -5.24 -1.64 -11.10
CA ILE A 155 -4.75 -2.67 -12.01
C ILE A 155 -4.03 -3.77 -11.26
N THR A 156 -4.53 -4.99 -11.43
CA THR A 156 -3.98 -6.19 -10.80
C THR A 156 -3.95 -7.32 -11.83
N TYR A 157 -2.75 -7.83 -12.09
CA TYR A 157 -2.58 -9.06 -12.87
C TYR A 157 -2.48 -10.24 -11.90
N ARG A 158 -3.57 -11.00 -11.83
CA ARG A 158 -3.68 -12.17 -10.94
C ARG A 158 -3.03 -13.37 -11.59
N VAL A 159 -2.09 -13.99 -10.86
CA VAL A 159 -1.31 -15.14 -11.33
C VAL A 159 -1.87 -16.45 -10.77
N TYR A 160 -2.24 -16.45 -9.50
CA TYR A 160 -2.82 -17.63 -8.85
C TYR A 160 -3.79 -17.21 -7.75
N ASP A 161 -4.90 -17.90 -7.58
CA ASP A 161 -5.96 -17.51 -6.65
C ASP A 161 -6.37 -18.59 -5.63
N PHE A 162 -5.48 -19.53 -5.35
CA PHE A 162 -5.70 -20.58 -4.34
C PHE A 162 -6.98 -21.39 -4.53
N GLY A 163 -7.46 -21.53 -5.79
CA GLY A 163 -8.69 -22.23 -6.11
C GLY A 163 -9.96 -21.54 -5.62
N ARG A 164 -9.91 -20.27 -5.25
CA ARG A 164 -11.09 -19.52 -4.79
C ARG A 164 -12.09 -19.33 -5.91
N VAL A 165 -13.37 -19.42 -5.52
CA VAL A 165 -14.51 -19.17 -6.40
C VAL A 165 -15.41 -18.08 -5.80
N ASP A 166 -16.18 -17.43 -6.64
CA ASP A 166 -17.19 -16.47 -6.23
C ASP A 166 -18.43 -17.16 -5.63
N ALA A 167 -19.45 -16.39 -5.26
CA ALA A 167 -20.70 -16.91 -4.71
C ALA A 167 -21.48 -17.83 -5.68
N HIS A 168 -21.13 -17.83 -6.97
CA HIS A 168 -21.73 -18.66 -8.01
C HIS A 168 -20.85 -19.88 -8.37
N GLY A 169 -19.76 -20.11 -7.64
CA GLY A 169 -18.80 -21.20 -7.90
C GLY A 169 -17.87 -20.94 -9.07
N LYS A 170 -17.78 -19.70 -9.58
CA LYS A 170 -16.91 -19.35 -10.70
C LYS A 170 -15.54 -18.85 -10.19
N PRO A 171 -14.42 -19.41 -10.71
CA PRO A 171 -13.10 -18.89 -10.38
C PRO A 171 -12.91 -17.46 -10.95
N ARG A 172 -12.11 -16.65 -10.25
CA ARG A 172 -11.73 -15.32 -10.76
C ARG A 172 -10.75 -15.47 -11.94
N GLU A 173 -10.84 -14.54 -12.86
CA GLU A 173 -9.94 -14.48 -14.01
C GLU A 173 -8.47 -14.38 -13.58
N LEU A 174 -7.63 -15.15 -14.25
CA LEU A 174 -6.18 -15.06 -14.16
C LEU A 174 -5.64 -14.27 -15.38
N HIS A 175 -4.57 -13.54 -15.18
CA HIS A 175 -3.98 -12.62 -16.15
C HIS A 175 -2.54 -13.04 -16.49
N ILE A 176 -2.34 -14.30 -16.89
CA ILE A 176 -1.02 -14.93 -17.01
C ILE A 176 -0.13 -14.19 -18.02
N GLU A 177 -0.68 -13.90 -19.21
CA GLU A 177 0.07 -13.20 -20.27
C GLU A 177 0.43 -11.76 -19.85
N GLN A 178 -0.53 -11.04 -19.27
CA GLN A 178 -0.30 -9.67 -18.83
C GLN A 178 0.73 -9.61 -17.70
N ALA A 179 0.69 -10.58 -16.80
CA ALA A 179 1.63 -10.70 -15.71
C ALA A 179 3.04 -11.06 -16.20
N LYS A 180 3.17 -11.90 -17.23
CA LYS A 180 4.44 -12.27 -17.84
C LYS A 180 5.27 -11.04 -18.23
N ASP A 181 4.64 -10.04 -18.80
CA ASP A 181 5.31 -8.80 -19.21
C ASP A 181 5.57 -7.82 -18.07
N ALA A 182 4.80 -7.94 -16.98
CA ALA A 182 4.91 -7.02 -15.84
C ALA A 182 5.90 -7.48 -14.77
N ILE A 183 6.19 -8.78 -14.67
CA ILE A 183 7.03 -9.36 -13.61
C ILE A 183 8.48 -8.88 -13.72
N ASP A 184 9.02 -8.42 -12.58
CA ASP A 184 10.46 -8.30 -12.35
C ASP A 184 11.01 -9.68 -11.98
N TYR A 185 11.70 -10.32 -12.94
CA TYR A 185 12.28 -11.66 -12.76
C TYR A 185 13.59 -11.67 -11.98
N GLN A 186 14.03 -10.52 -11.48
CA GLN A 186 15.23 -10.43 -10.66
C GLN A 186 14.96 -10.98 -9.25
N VAL A 187 15.87 -11.84 -8.79
CA VAL A 187 15.89 -12.28 -7.38
C VAL A 187 16.65 -11.25 -6.55
N TRP A 188 16.03 -10.79 -5.49
CA TRP A 188 16.63 -9.83 -4.58
C TRP A 188 17.10 -10.53 -3.30
N PRO A 189 18.21 -10.10 -2.69
CA PRO A 189 18.75 -10.76 -1.51
C PRO A 189 17.83 -10.62 -0.29
N GLU A 190 17.02 -9.58 -0.24
CA GLU A 190 16.05 -9.33 0.84
C GLU A 190 14.81 -8.61 0.29
N TYR A 191 13.65 -9.04 0.72
CA TYR A 191 12.36 -8.44 0.33
C TYR A 191 11.71 -7.68 1.50
N ARG A 192 12.07 -8.02 2.74
CA ARG A 192 11.68 -7.24 3.91
C ARG A 192 12.53 -5.99 3.97
N THR A 193 11.89 -4.83 4.06
CA THR A 193 12.58 -3.54 4.11
C THR A 193 12.99 -3.22 5.54
N SER A 194 14.28 -2.99 5.77
CA SER A 194 14.81 -2.62 7.08
C SER A 194 14.60 -1.14 7.37
N TYR A 195 14.30 -0.83 8.63
CA TYR A 195 14.24 0.54 9.14
C TYR A 195 14.64 0.55 10.63
N ASP A 196 15.05 1.69 11.16
CA ASP A 196 15.37 1.83 12.59
C ASP A 196 14.09 2.02 13.41
N SER A 197 13.61 0.95 14.02
CA SER A 197 12.40 0.96 14.85
C SER A 197 12.58 1.60 16.23
N THR A 198 13.81 1.93 16.62
CA THR A 198 14.13 2.53 17.93
C THR A 198 13.87 4.02 17.96
N GLN A 199 13.86 4.66 16.79
CA GLN A 199 13.60 6.10 16.66
C GLN A 199 12.12 6.41 16.82
N PRO A 200 11.75 7.53 17.45
CA PRO A 200 10.37 7.98 17.54
C PRO A 200 9.79 8.34 16.17
N THR A 201 10.62 8.78 15.24
CA THR A 201 10.26 8.97 13.83
C THR A 201 11.26 8.26 12.94
N SER A 202 10.77 7.33 12.13
CA SER A 202 11.59 6.52 11.21
C SER A 202 11.06 6.66 9.79
N GLN A 203 11.94 7.01 8.85
CA GLN A 203 11.59 6.93 7.43
C GLN A 203 11.50 5.46 7.01
N LEU A 204 10.32 5.06 6.56
CA LEU A 204 10.06 3.70 6.10
C LEU A 204 10.36 3.55 4.61
N ILE A 205 9.76 4.41 3.81
CA ILE A 205 9.87 4.40 2.34
C ILE A 205 10.15 5.83 1.85
N ASN A 206 11.04 5.92 0.86
CA ASN A 206 11.25 7.13 0.07
C ASN A 206 11.44 6.70 -1.39
N CYS A 207 10.35 6.70 -2.14
CA CYS A 207 10.33 6.27 -3.53
C CYS A 207 9.89 7.42 -4.46
N PRO A 208 9.89 7.26 -5.78
CA PRO A 208 9.44 8.31 -6.72
C PRO A 208 7.98 8.74 -6.55
N TYR A 209 7.17 7.93 -5.89
CA TYR A 209 5.71 8.12 -5.80
C TYR A 209 5.26 8.68 -4.47
N PHE A 210 5.91 8.27 -3.37
CA PHE A 210 5.55 8.71 -2.02
C PHE A 210 6.70 8.57 -1.04
N VAL A 211 6.60 9.30 0.06
CA VAL A 211 7.44 9.16 1.24
C VAL A 211 6.57 8.74 2.40
N VAL A 212 7.01 7.73 3.17
CA VAL A 212 6.27 7.23 4.34
C VAL A 212 7.19 7.21 5.55
N HIS A 213 6.68 7.74 6.68
CA HIS A 213 7.35 7.63 7.98
C HIS A 213 6.46 6.88 8.97
N ARG A 214 7.09 6.17 9.89
CA ARG A 214 6.47 5.71 11.13
C ARG A 214 6.76 6.74 12.21
N VAL A 215 5.74 7.14 12.93
CA VAL A 215 5.81 8.12 14.02
C VAL A 215 5.24 7.50 15.29
N VAL A 216 6.01 7.49 16.37
CA VAL A 216 5.60 7.00 17.68
C VAL A 216 5.59 8.19 18.64
N VAL A 217 4.41 8.53 19.11
CA VAL A 217 4.20 9.60 20.10
C VAL A 217 3.87 8.98 21.44
N GLN A 218 4.58 9.35 22.51
CA GLN A 218 4.31 8.89 23.86
C GLN A 218 3.61 9.96 24.71
N VAL A 219 3.91 11.23 24.48
CA VAL A 219 3.29 12.37 25.20
C VAL A 219 2.98 13.49 24.22
N ALA A 220 4.01 14.04 23.56
CA ALA A 220 3.89 15.14 22.61
C ALA A 220 5.01 15.06 21.57
N GLN A 221 4.70 15.49 20.35
CA GLN A 221 5.67 15.63 19.28
C GLN A 221 5.23 16.72 18.31
N GLU A 222 6.19 17.51 17.84
CA GLU A 222 6.04 18.41 16.71
C GLU A 222 6.74 17.82 15.49
N ILE A 223 6.08 17.84 14.35
CA ILE A 223 6.64 17.37 13.07
C ILE A 223 6.40 18.42 12.01
N ASP A 224 7.46 18.94 11.43
CA ASP A 224 7.43 19.80 10.27
C ASP A 224 7.86 19.02 9.02
N PHE A 225 6.96 18.89 8.06
CA PHE A 225 7.20 18.10 6.85
C PHE A 225 7.98 18.86 5.77
N HIS A 226 8.00 20.20 5.81
CA HIS A 226 8.67 21.06 4.82
C HIS A 226 8.41 20.64 3.35
N CYS A 227 7.18 20.23 3.02
CA CYS A 227 6.84 19.71 1.71
C CYS A 227 5.66 20.48 1.08
N ASP A 228 5.67 20.62 -0.26
CA ASP A 228 4.52 21.13 -1.04
C ASP A 228 3.57 19.97 -1.38
N SER A 229 3.02 19.34 -0.34
CA SER A 229 2.13 18.21 -0.43
C SER A 229 1.19 18.15 0.78
N PHE A 230 0.04 17.51 0.63
CA PHE A 230 -0.75 17.00 1.74
C PHE A 230 0.03 15.96 2.54
N VAL A 231 -0.43 15.68 3.76
CA VAL A 231 0.03 14.54 4.55
C VAL A 231 -1.16 13.69 4.94
N VAL A 232 -1.12 12.39 4.62
CA VAL A 232 -2.07 11.40 5.18
C VAL A 232 -1.48 10.87 6.47
N VAL A 233 -2.23 10.93 7.56
CA VAL A 233 -1.87 10.36 8.87
C VAL A 233 -2.78 9.17 9.14
N VAL A 234 -2.20 7.99 9.29
CA VAL A 234 -2.91 6.72 9.51
C VAL A 234 -2.62 6.24 10.93
N CYS A 235 -3.60 6.22 11.80
CA CYS A 235 -3.41 5.77 13.18
C CYS A 235 -3.41 4.25 13.25
N LEU A 236 -2.23 3.66 13.51
CA LEU A 236 -2.05 2.22 13.64
C LEU A 236 -2.41 1.70 15.02
N TRP A 237 -2.15 2.50 16.06
CA TRP A 237 -2.37 2.12 17.43
C TRP A 237 -2.56 3.36 18.33
N GLY A 238 -3.38 3.22 19.39
CA GLY A 238 -3.60 4.26 20.38
C GLY A 238 -4.52 5.40 19.94
N GLU A 239 -4.35 6.56 20.56
CA GLU A 239 -5.06 7.79 20.20
C GLU A 239 -4.21 9.02 20.49
N ALA A 240 -4.42 10.07 19.71
CA ALA A 240 -3.81 11.37 19.94
C ALA A 240 -4.70 12.50 19.42
N ASN A 241 -4.39 13.72 19.87
CA ASN A 241 -4.89 14.96 19.28
C ASN A 241 -3.84 15.48 18.30
N ILE A 242 -4.25 15.76 17.08
CA ILE A 242 -3.41 16.33 16.01
C ILE A 242 -4.02 17.65 15.59
N ASN A 243 -3.35 18.76 15.87
CA ASN A 243 -3.83 20.13 15.57
C ASN A 243 -5.28 20.37 16.03
N GLY A 244 -5.66 19.88 17.24
CA GLY A 244 -7.01 20.00 17.79
C GLY A 244 -7.97 18.86 17.42
N ILE A 245 -7.64 18.01 16.45
CA ILE A 245 -8.48 16.90 15.98
C ILE A 245 -8.08 15.60 16.70
N LYS A 246 -9.04 14.93 17.35
CA LYS A 246 -8.80 13.63 17.95
C LYS A 246 -8.80 12.53 16.91
N VAL A 247 -7.72 11.75 16.88
CA VAL A 247 -7.51 10.61 15.95
C VAL A 247 -7.26 9.35 16.77
N ARG A 248 -7.98 8.27 16.47
CA ARG A 248 -7.91 6.97 17.14
C ARG A 248 -7.41 5.88 16.20
N GLN A 249 -7.04 4.75 16.77
CA GLN A 249 -6.68 3.55 16.02
C GLN A 249 -7.71 3.21 14.92
N GLY A 250 -7.22 2.96 13.71
CA GLY A 250 -8.02 2.67 12.52
C GLY A 250 -8.55 3.92 11.79
N GLU A 251 -8.40 5.11 12.36
CA GLU A 251 -8.80 6.36 11.72
C GLU A 251 -7.65 6.91 10.86
N THR A 252 -8.02 7.63 9.82
CA THR A 252 -7.10 8.30 8.89
C THR A 252 -7.47 9.77 8.78
N LEU A 253 -6.48 10.64 8.95
CA LEU A 253 -6.61 12.09 8.81
C LEU A 253 -5.87 12.55 7.55
N LEU A 254 -6.51 13.40 6.75
CA LEU A 254 -5.85 14.15 5.67
C LEU A 254 -5.51 15.55 6.18
N VAL A 255 -4.23 15.85 6.22
CA VAL A 255 -3.70 17.17 6.57
C VAL A 255 -3.45 17.94 5.28
N PRO A 256 -4.06 19.12 5.09
CA PRO A 256 -3.87 19.90 3.87
C PRO A 256 -2.45 20.44 3.74
N ALA A 257 -2.01 20.67 2.52
CA ALA A 257 -0.68 21.20 2.21
C ALA A 257 -0.44 22.63 2.78
N SER A 258 -1.51 23.34 3.13
CA SER A 258 -1.41 24.62 3.85
C SER A 258 -0.98 24.47 5.31
N GLU A 259 -1.05 23.26 5.87
CA GLU A 259 -0.68 22.91 7.25
C GLU A 259 0.60 22.09 7.25
N ASN A 260 1.77 22.73 7.34
CA ASN A 260 3.05 22.03 7.27
C ASN A 260 3.52 21.45 8.61
N VAL A 261 2.93 21.87 9.74
CA VAL A 261 3.35 21.46 11.08
C VAL A 261 2.23 20.70 11.78
N LEU A 262 2.56 19.52 12.30
CA LEU A 262 1.68 18.74 13.15
C LEU A 262 2.10 18.84 14.60
N TYR A 263 1.20 19.36 15.46
CA TYR A 263 1.32 19.31 16.91
C TYR A 263 0.52 18.11 17.41
N ILE A 264 1.22 17.07 17.85
CA ILE A 264 0.61 15.80 18.24
C ILE A 264 0.72 15.63 19.75
N PHE A 265 -0.40 15.37 20.42
CA PHE A 265 -0.47 15.12 21.87
C PHE A 265 -1.23 13.82 22.12
N GLY A 266 -0.61 12.86 22.80
CA GLY A 266 -1.23 11.59 23.11
C GLY A 266 -0.25 10.42 23.16
N ASN A 267 -0.80 9.21 23.06
CA ASN A 267 -0.01 7.99 23.01
C ASN A 267 -0.49 7.15 21.82
N ALA A 268 0.26 7.20 20.74
CA ALA A 268 -0.15 6.59 19.48
C ALA A 268 1.05 6.26 18.58
N THR A 269 0.83 5.35 17.64
CA THR A 269 1.72 5.07 16.53
C THR A 269 0.99 5.36 15.23
N PHE A 270 1.62 6.16 14.37
CA PHE A 270 1.09 6.55 13.07
C PHE A 270 2.00 6.12 11.92
N LEU A 271 1.40 5.95 10.74
CA LEU A 271 2.10 6.17 9.48
C LEU A 271 1.72 7.55 8.96
N THR A 272 2.71 8.28 8.46
CA THR A 272 2.48 9.50 7.69
C THR A 272 2.93 9.29 6.26
N ALA A 273 2.13 9.72 5.29
CA ALA A 273 2.45 9.57 3.87
C ALA A 273 2.20 10.87 3.11
N HIS A 274 3.14 11.26 2.25
CA HIS A 274 3.02 12.42 1.39
C HIS A 274 3.66 12.17 0.01
N ILE A 275 3.34 13.02 -0.97
CA ILE A 275 3.96 13.00 -2.29
C ILE A 275 5.27 13.80 -2.24
N LYS A 276 6.27 13.31 -2.97
CA LYS A 276 7.59 13.93 -3.06
C LYS A 276 7.61 15.16 -3.99
#